data_16b7ffa70cf57cb1972ebf4ef3637c23
#
_entry.id   16b7ffa70cf57cb1972ebf4ef3637c23
#
_cell.length_a   1.000
_cell.length_b   1.000
_cell.length_c   1.000
_cell.angle_alpha   90.00
_cell.angle_beta   90.00
_cell.angle_gamma   90.00
#
_symmetry.space_group_name_H-M   'P 1'
#
loop_
_entity.id
_entity.type
_entity.pdbx_description
1 polymer ?
#
loop_
_entity_poly.entity_id
_entity_poly.type
_entity_poly.pdbx_seq_one_letter_code
_entity_poly.pdbx_strand_id
1 'polypeptide(L)'
;AASDVNKRQQVDREMPIFEQPLGIPSTFKEHAELMYDLWALAFQTDLTRVGTFMMGKEVTGRSYPEIGVSSGHHGVSHHQNDPKQLEALAKINNYHVQMFAYFLDKLQNIPDGDGSLLDHTILLYGTGISDGNLHFHLDLPMVVAGGAAGHLKGGRHLQYHDDTPLTNLY
;
A
#
# COMPACT_ATOMS: atom_id res chain seq x y z
N ALA A 1 -5.32 -5.64 -41.53
CA ALA A 1 -4.15 -5.41 -40.72
C ALA A 1 -4.51 -4.62 -39.45
N ALA A 2 -5.44 -5.12 -38.64
CA ALA A 2 -5.82 -4.48 -37.36
C ALA A 2 -6.05 -5.58 -36.30
N SER A 3 -5.21 -6.59 -36.22
CA SER A 3 -5.47 -7.73 -35.35
C SER A 3 -4.34 -8.11 -34.39
N ASP A 4 -3.27 -7.33 -34.28
CA ASP A 4 -2.11 -7.76 -33.48
C ASP A 4 -1.85 -6.95 -32.19
N VAL A 5 -2.71 -5.99 -31.87
CA VAL A 5 -2.53 -5.18 -30.63
C VAL A 5 -3.04 -5.90 -29.39
N ASN A 6 -3.75 -7.01 -29.52
CA ASN A 6 -4.38 -7.73 -28.39
C ASN A 6 -3.80 -9.11 -28.09
N LYS A 7 -2.73 -9.52 -28.71
CA LYS A 7 -1.96 -10.66 -28.19
C LYS A 7 -1.14 -10.15 -27.01
N ARG A 8 -1.76 -10.09 -25.84
CA ARG A 8 -1.02 -10.18 -24.58
C ARG A 8 -0.12 -11.39 -24.75
N GLN A 9 1.19 -11.21 -24.75
CA GLN A 9 2.09 -12.33 -24.54
C GLN A 9 1.69 -12.90 -23.19
N GLN A 10 0.89 -13.97 -23.21
CA GLN A 10 0.73 -14.83 -22.07
C GLN A 10 2.13 -15.40 -21.84
N VAL A 11 2.87 -14.81 -20.94
CA VAL A 11 4.04 -15.46 -20.36
C VAL A 11 3.46 -16.72 -19.75
N ASP A 12 4.00 -17.86 -20.14
CA ASP A 12 3.60 -19.17 -19.62
C ASP A 12 4.09 -19.24 -18.17
N ARG A 13 3.30 -18.63 -17.27
CA ARG A 13 3.60 -18.54 -15.82
C ARG A 13 2.87 -19.69 -15.16
N GLU A 14 3.62 -20.44 -14.36
CA GLU A 14 3.01 -21.44 -13.50
C GLU A 14 2.01 -20.74 -12.57
N MET A 15 0.74 -21.17 -12.65
CA MET A 15 -0.33 -20.57 -11.86
C MET A 15 -0.12 -20.95 -10.39
N PRO A 16 0.02 -19.96 -9.49
CA PRO A 16 0.18 -20.26 -8.08
C PRO A 16 -1.07 -20.96 -7.54
N ILE A 17 -0.85 -21.94 -6.67
CA ILE A 17 -1.93 -22.58 -5.90
C ILE A 17 -2.32 -21.59 -4.81
N PHE A 18 -3.54 -21.08 -4.87
CA PHE A 18 -4.11 -20.20 -3.87
C PHE A 18 -5.33 -20.87 -3.24
N GLU A 19 -5.30 -21.04 -1.93
CA GLU A 19 -6.47 -21.56 -1.22
C GLU A 19 -7.57 -20.48 -1.19
N GLN A 20 -8.77 -20.85 -1.61
CA GLN A 20 -9.90 -19.94 -1.58
C GLN A 20 -10.21 -19.55 -0.13
N PRO A 21 -10.23 -18.24 0.21
CA PRO A 21 -10.58 -17.82 1.55
C PRO A 21 -12.02 -18.20 1.90
N LEU A 22 -12.23 -18.67 3.13
CA LEU A 22 -13.56 -19.09 3.63
C LEU A 22 -14.53 -17.91 3.86
N GLY A 23 -14.03 -16.68 3.80
CA GLY A 23 -14.80 -15.47 4.00
C GLY A 23 -13.91 -14.25 4.29
N ILE A 24 -14.52 -13.19 4.79
CA ILE A 24 -13.78 -11.97 5.17
C ILE A 24 -13.18 -12.20 6.57
N PRO A 25 -11.83 -12.10 6.71
CA PRO A 25 -11.17 -12.20 8.01
C PRO A 25 -11.67 -11.16 9.02
N SER A 26 -11.67 -11.52 10.29
CA SER A 26 -12.20 -10.67 11.37
C SER A 26 -11.23 -9.58 11.81
N THR A 27 -9.92 -9.85 11.78
CA THR A 27 -8.91 -8.87 12.16
C THR A 27 -8.51 -8.00 10.97
N PHE A 28 -8.02 -6.79 11.27
CA PHE A 28 -7.52 -5.90 10.22
C PHE A 28 -6.32 -6.51 9.51
N LYS A 29 -5.40 -7.10 10.26
CA LYS A 29 -4.18 -7.71 9.72
C LYS A 29 -4.51 -8.79 8.69
N GLU A 30 -5.26 -9.80 9.10
CA GLU A 30 -5.61 -10.93 8.22
C GLU A 30 -6.36 -10.45 6.96
N HIS A 31 -7.24 -9.46 7.11
CA HIS A 31 -7.96 -8.90 5.98
C HIS A 31 -7.03 -8.13 5.04
N ALA A 32 -6.13 -7.29 5.56
CA ALA A 32 -5.17 -6.54 4.75
C ALA A 32 -4.19 -7.48 4.05
N GLU A 33 -3.66 -8.49 4.75
CA GLU A 33 -2.77 -9.50 4.18
C GLU A 33 -3.47 -10.28 3.06
N LEU A 34 -4.70 -10.72 3.27
CA LEU A 34 -5.49 -11.39 2.22
C LEU A 34 -5.68 -10.49 0.98
N MET A 35 -6.01 -9.23 1.17
CA MET A 35 -6.17 -8.29 0.05
C MET A 35 -4.85 -8.06 -0.70
N TYR A 36 -3.73 -7.96 0.01
CA TYR A 36 -2.41 -7.87 -0.61
C TYR A 36 -2.00 -9.14 -1.33
N ASP A 37 -2.36 -10.32 -0.80
CA ASP A 37 -2.15 -11.59 -1.46
C ASP A 37 -2.90 -11.67 -2.80
N LEU A 38 -4.16 -11.21 -2.82
CA LEU A 38 -4.95 -11.12 -4.04
C LEU A 38 -4.35 -10.12 -5.05
N TRP A 39 -3.79 -9.00 -4.59
CA TRP A 39 -3.08 -8.05 -5.44
C TRP A 39 -1.80 -8.67 -6.02
N ALA A 40 -0.99 -9.35 -5.20
CA ALA A 40 0.20 -10.05 -5.66
C ALA A 40 -0.15 -11.11 -6.71
N LEU A 41 -1.20 -11.88 -6.48
CA LEU A 41 -1.72 -12.86 -7.43
C LEU A 41 -2.18 -12.21 -8.75
N ALA A 42 -2.89 -11.08 -8.67
CA ALA A 42 -3.35 -10.36 -9.85
C ALA A 42 -2.19 -9.83 -10.71
N PHE A 43 -1.11 -9.37 -10.09
CA PHE A 43 0.11 -8.96 -10.79
C PHE A 43 0.87 -10.17 -11.35
N GLN A 44 1.04 -11.21 -10.55
CA GLN A 44 1.74 -12.43 -10.96
C GLN A 44 1.09 -13.09 -12.16
N THR A 45 -0.23 -13.07 -12.24
CA THR A 45 -1.00 -13.67 -13.35
C THR A 45 -1.26 -12.72 -14.53
N ASP A 46 -0.72 -11.49 -14.47
CA ASP A 46 -0.99 -10.43 -15.46
C ASP A 46 -2.50 -10.12 -15.66
N LEU A 47 -3.29 -10.35 -14.62
CA LEU A 47 -4.71 -9.99 -14.62
C LEU A 47 -4.89 -8.47 -14.67
N THR A 48 -4.00 -7.74 -14.00
CA THR A 48 -3.89 -6.28 -14.07
C THR A 48 -2.44 -5.85 -13.92
N ARG A 49 -2.10 -4.68 -14.46
CA ARG A 49 -0.79 -4.04 -14.29
C ARG A 49 -0.86 -2.73 -13.53
N VAL A 50 -2.06 -2.24 -13.28
CA VAL A 50 -2.31 -1.00 -12.55
C VAL A 50 -3.45 -1.23 -11.59
N GLY A 51 -3.31 -0.70 -10.38
CA GLY A 51 -4.35 -0.78 -9.39
C GLY A 51 -4.17 0.18 -8.24
N THR A 52 -5.23 0.38 -7.50
CA THR A 52 -5.24 1.17 -6.27
C THR A 52 -5.84 0.36 -5.14
N PHE A 53 -5.31 0.55 -3.94
CA PHE A 53 -5.80 -0.11 -2.75
C PHE A 53 -5.93 0.89 -1.60
N MET A 54 -7.13 1.01 -1.06
CA MET A 54 -7.42 1.87 0.07
C MET A 54 -7.37 1.04 1.36
N MET A 55 -6.30 1.17 2.15
CA MET A 55 -6.15 0.46 3.43
C MET A 55 -7.13 0.93 4.50
N GLY A 56 -7.46 2.20 4.49
CA GLY A 56 -8.45 2.80 5.37
C GLY A 56 -9.15 3.95 4.67
N LYS A 57 -10.49 3.95 4.71
CA LYS A 57 -11.25 5.09 4.20
C LYS A 57 -11.20 6.23 5.21
N GLU A 58 -11.34 7.45 4.71
CA GLU A 58 -11.57 8.62 5.56
C GLU A 58 -12.84 8.40 6.42
N VAL A 59 -12.87 9.05 7.57
CA VAL A 59 -13.99 8.94 8.52
C VAL A 59 -14.22 7.50 9.02
N THR A 60 -13.21 6.63 8.94
CA THR A 60 -13.35 5.27 9.45
C THR A 60 -13.46 5.23 10.97
N GLY A 61 -14.52 4.61 11.49
CA GLY A 61 -14.68 4.31 12.91
C GLY A 61 -13.96 3.03 13.36
N ARG A 62 -13.14 2.41 12.49
CA ARG A 62 -12.45 1.17 12.83
C ARG A 62 -11.53 1.35 14.02
N SER A 63 -11.59 0.43 14.97
CA SER A 63 -10.63 0.28 16.07
C SER A 63 -9.64 -0.85 15.77
N TYR A 64 -8.53 -0.88 16.48
CA TYR A 64 -7.46 -1.87 16.33
C TYR A 64 -7.10 -2.47 17.69
N PRO A 65 -7.99 -3.28 18.29
CA PRO A 65 -7.77 -3.84 19.62
C PRO A 65 -6.54 -4.73 19.68
N GLU A 66 -6.16 -5.36 18.59
CA GLU A 66 -4.97 -6.20 18.47
C GLU A 66 -3.64 -5.47 18.70
N ILE A 67 -3.62 -4.14 18.55
CA ILE A 67 -2.47 -3.28 18.89
C ILE A 67 -2.76 -2.37 20.09
N GLY A 68 -3.81 -2.66 20.85
CA GLY A 68 -4.19 -1.93 22.05
C GLY A 68 -4.88 -0.58 21.78
N VAL A 69 -5.45 -0.37 20.60
CA VAL A 69 -6.21 0.84 20.26
C VAL A 69 -7.69 0.49 20.11
N SER A 70 -8.48 0.78 21.14
CA SER A 70 -9.92 0.52 21.18
C SER A 70 -10.78 1.66 20.61
N SER A 71 -10.22 2.86 20.51
CA SER A 71 -10.91 4.02 19.93
C SER A 71 -10.93 3.95 18.41
N GLY A 72 -11.95 4.56 17.80
CA GLY A 72 -12.07 4.62 16.35
C GLY A 72 -10.98 5.49 15.70
N HIS A 73 -10.40 5.03 14.60
CA HIS A 73 -9.27 5.67 13.92
C HIS A 73 -9.53 7.16 13.61
N HIS A 74 -10.68 7.50 13.03
CA HIS A 74 -11.02 8.89 12.73
C HIS A 74 -11.02 9.76 13.99
N GLY A 75 -11.61 9.28 15.09
CA GLY A 75 -11.59 10.01 16.36
C GLY A 75 -10.17 10.20 16.91
N VAL A 76 -9.31 9.19 16.77
CA VAL A 76 -7.90 9.26 17.18
C VAL A 76 -7.12 10.25 16.30
N SER A 77 -7.42 10.36 15.00
CA SER A 77 -6.74 11.29 14.10
C SER A 77 -6.98 12.78 14.46
N HIS A 78 -8.11 13.08 15.14
CA HIS A 78 -8.39 14.39 15.73
C HIS A 78 -7.81 14.54 17.13
N HIS A 79 -6.54 14.25 17.30
CA HIS A 79 -5.83 14.07 18.55
C HIS A 79 -5.76 15.29 19.47
N GLN A 80 -6.09 16.50 19.02
CA GLN A 80 -6.07 17.75 19.77
C GLN A 80 -4.77 17.97 20.58
N ASN A 81 -3.66 17.42 20.10
CA ASN A 81 -2.34 17.39 20.75
C ASN A 81 -2.31 16.61 22.10
N ASP A 82 -3.31 15.79 22.38
CA ASP A 82 -3.28 14.88 23.52
C ASP A 82 -2.22 13.78 23.28
N PRO A 83 -1.23 13.64 24.20
CA PRO A 83 -0.16 12.65 24.05
C PRO A 83 -0.65 11.20 23.89
N LYS A 84 -1.76 10.84 24.54
CA LYS A 84 -2.33 9.49 24.44
C LYS A 84 -2.94 9.23 23.07
N GLN A 85 -3.61 10.22 22.50
CA GLN A 85 -4.16 10.13 21.16
C GLN A 85 -3.04 10.08 20.10
N LEU A 86 -2.00 10.89 20.27
CA LEU A 86 -0.81 10.86 19.40
C LEU A 86 -0.10 9.50 19.45
N GLU A 87 0.06 8.92 20.65
CA GLU A 87 0.61 7.56 20.78
C GLU A 87 -0.27 6.51 20.09
N ALA A 88 -1.59 6.59 20.26
CA ALA A 88 -2.52 5.69 19.60
C ALA A 88 -2.46 5.82 18.07
N LEU A 89 -2.41 7.06 17.56
CA LEU A 89 -2.26 7.33 16.13
C LEU A 89 -0.94 6.79 15.58
N ALA A 90 0.16 6.95 16.30
CA ALA A 90 1.46 6.41 15.92
C ALA A 90 1.43 4.87 15.84
N LYS A 91 0.74 4.19 16.77
CA LYS A 91 0.52 2.74 16.72
C LYS A 91 -0.25 2.33 15.47
N ILE A 92 -1.32 3.04 15.13
CA ILE A 92 -2.12 2.76 13.92
C ILE A 92 -1.27 2.95 12.67
N ASN A 93 -0.56 4.07 12.55
CA ASN A 93 0.28 4.36 11.39
C ASN A 93 1.38 3.32 11.22
N ASN A 94 2.06 2.94 12.31
CA ASN A 94 3.06 1.86 12.28
C ASN A 94 2.45 0.53 11.83
N TYR A 95 1.26 0.22 12.30
CA TYR A 95 0.56 -1.02 11.93
C TYR A 95 0.21 -1.05 10.44
N HIS A 96 -0.26 0.07 9.87
CA HIS A 96 -0.51 0.18 8.44
C HIS A 96 0.78 0.05 7.61
N VAL A 97 1.88 0.66 8.06
CA VAL A 97 3.19 0.52 7.39
C VAL A 97 3.69 -0.93 7.44
N GLN A 98 3.45 -1.66 8.52
CA GLN A 98 3.78 -3.10 8.59
C GLN A 98 3.00 -3.93 7.57
N MET A 99 1.73 -3.60 7.32
CA MET A 99 0.95 -4.27 6.29
C MET A 99 1.47 -3.96 4.89
N PHE A 100 1.88 -2.72 4.64
CA PHE A 100 2.54 -2.37 3.39
C PHE A 100 3.89 -3.09 3.22
N ALA A 101 4.69 -3.18 4.29
CA ALA A 101 5.95 -3.94 4.28
C ALA A 101 5.72 -5.43 3.97
N TYR A 102 4.67 -6.04 4.52
CA TYR A 102 4.26 -7.39 4.15
C TYR A 102 4.04 -7.55 2.64
N PHE A 103 3.36 -6.57 2.02
CA PHE A 103 3.14 -6.61 0.57
C PHE A 103 4.44 -6.49 -0.23
N LEU A 104 5.35 -5.60 0.19
CA LEU A 104 6.67 -5.48 -0.46
C LEU A 104 7.46 -6.78 -0.37
N ASP A 105 7.48 -7.41 0.80
CA ASP A 105 8.15 -8.70 1.00
C ASP A 105 7.53 -9.79 0.12
N LYS A 106 6.21 -9.81 0.02
CA LYS A 106 5.49 -10.73 -0.86
C LYS A 106 5.93 -10.58 -2.32
N LEU A 107 5.94 -9.35 -2.85
CA LEU A 107 6.34 -9.08 -4.23
C LEU A 107 7.84 -9.38 -4.47
N GLN A 108 8.69 -9.14 -3.48
CA GLN A 108 10.12 -9.45 -3.55
C GLN A 108 10.37 -10.96 -3.69
N ASN A 109 9.51 -11.79 -3.12
CA ASN A 109 9.65 -13.25 -3.14
C ASN A 109 8.95 -13.93 -4.33
N ILE A 110 8.30 -13.17 -5.22
CA ILE A 110 7.68 -13.70 -6.44
C ILE A 110 8.62 -13.47 -7.63
N PRO A 111 9.17 -14.54 -8.25
CA PRO A 111 10.02 -14.40 -9.43
C PRO A 111 9.27 -13.76 -10.61
N ASP A 112 9.93 -12.86 -11.33
CA ASP A 112 9.42 -12.22 -12.54
C ASP A 112 10.57 -11.93 -13.52
N GLY A 113 10.70 -12.74 -14.55
CA GLY A 113 11.76 -12.61 -15.53
C GLY A 113 13.17 -12.73 -14.93
N ASP A 114 13.93 -11.68 -15.01
CA ASP A 114 15.31 -11.58 -14.51
C ASP A 114 15.40 -11.03 -13.07
N GLY A 115 14.27 -10.83 -12.39
CA GLY A 115 14.19 -10.32 -11.03
C GLY A 115 12.95 -10.83 -10.29
N SER A 116 12.44 -9.98 -9.43
CA SER A 116 11.19 -10.18 -8.69
C SER A 116 10.08 -9.28 -9.21
N LEU A 117 8.83 -9.55 -8.81
CA LEU A 117 7.73 -8.63 -9.10
C LEU A 117 7.99 -7.23 -8.52
N LEU A 118 8.69 -7.13 -7.39
CA LEU A 118 9.03 -5.83 -6.80
C LEU A 118 10.04 -5.08 -7.67
N ASP A 119 11.02 -5.78 -8.26
CA ASP A 119 12.00 -5.15 -9.15
C ASP A 119 11.34 -4.53 -10.40
N HIS A 120 10.24 -5.09 -10.86
CA HIS A 120 9.53 -4.64 -12.06
C HIS A 120 8.29 -3.78 -11.79
N THR A 121 8.00 -3.49 -10.53
CA THR A 121 6.82 -2.71 -10.11
C THR A 121 7.22 -1.35 -9.56
N ILE A 122 6.29 -0.38 -9.62
CA ILE A 122 6.33 0.87 -8.87
C ILE A 122 5.13 0.88 -7.94
N LEU A 123 5.38 1.12 -6.67
CA LEU A 123 4.37 1.24 -5.64
C LEU A 123 4.44 2.61 -5.00
N LEU A 124 3.31 3.27 -4.90
CA LEU A 124 3.17 4.52 -4.16
C LEU A 124 2.30 4.28 -2.93
N TYR A 125 2.83 4.58 -1.75
CA TYR A 125 2.12 4.50 -0.49
C TYR A 125 2.14 5.86 0.20
N GLY A 126 1.00 6.32 0.70
CA GLY A 126 0.89 7.58 1.40
C GLY A 126 -0.54 7.94 1.76
N THR A 127 -0.73 9.18 2.10
CA THR A 127 -2.01 9.75 2.51
C THR A 127 -2.23 11.12 1.88
N GLY A 128 -3.48 11.53 1.74
CA GLY A 128 -3.85 12.88 1.30
C GLY A 128 -3.91 13.91 2.43
N ILE A 129 -3.65 13.50 3.67
CA ILE A 129 -3.67 14.37 4.86
C ILE A 129 -2.43 14.07 5.70
N SER A 130 -1.61 15.08 5.98
CA SER A 130 -0.42 14.96 6.82
C SER A 130 -0.73 15.11 8.31
N ASP A 131 -1.66 16.00 8.65
CA ASP A 131 -2.17 16.20 10.02
C ASP A 131 -3.69 16.07 10.04
N GLY A 132 -4.19 14.96 10.57
CA GLY A 132 -5.63 14.67 10.65
C GLY A 132 -6.38 15.62 11.59
N ASN A 133 -5.71 16.21 12.59
CA ASN A 133 -6.33 17.14 13.52
C ASN A 133 -6.69 18.47 12.86
N LEU A 134 -5.82 18.93 11.94
CA LEU A 134 -5.98 20.19 11.22
C LEU A 134 -6.50 19.99 9.80
N HIS A 135 -6.67 18.75 9.35
CA HIS A 135 -6.93 18.38 7.95
C HIS A 135 -5.91 18.99 6.97
N PHE A 136 -4.64 18.93 7.34
CA PHE A 136 -3.57 19.58 6.62
C PHE A 136 -3.17 18.76 5.39
N HIS A 137 -2.97 19.43 4.25
CA HIS A 137 -2.63 18.81 2.96
C HIS A 137 -1.23 19.16 2.46
N LEU A 138 -0.41 19.79 3.29
CA LEU A 138 0.99 20.12 3.00
C LEU A 138 1.90 19.04 3.60
N ASP A 139 3.13 18.93 3.10
CA ASP A 139 4.15 18.01 3.60
C ASP A 139 3.67 16.55 3.68
N LEU A 140 2.98 16.09 2.65
CA LEU A 140 2.42 14.75 2.59
C LEU A 140 3.53 13.69 2.63
N PRO A 141 3.52 12.77 3.61
CA PRO A 141 4.48 11.67 3.65
C PRO A 141 4.16 10.65 2.57
N MET A 142 5.06 10.50 1.60
CA MET A 142 4.91 9.55 0.49
C MET A 142 6.10 8.60 0.44
N VAL A 143 5.83 7.33 0.20
CA VAL A 143 6.84 6.30 -0.03
C VAL A 143 6.69 5.78 -1.45
N VAL A 144 7.78 5.80 -2.20
CA VAL A 144 7.87 5.14 -3.51
C VAL A 144 8.76 3.93 -3.36
N ALA A 145 8.25 2.76 -3.68
CA ALA A 145 8.95 1.48 -3.56
C ALA A 145 8.92 0.71 -4.87
N GLY A 146 9.85 -0.23 -5.01
CA GLY A 146 10.01 -1.06 -6.21
C GLY A 146 11.13 -0.59 -7.12
N GLY A 147 11.46 -1.40 -8.12
CA GLY A 147 12.61 -1.17 -8.99
C GLY A 147 12.27 -0.50 -10.32
N ALA A 148 10.99 -0.51 -10.73
CA ALA A 148 10.58 0.00 -12.05
C ALA A 148 11.44 -0.56 -13.20
N ALA A 149 11.77 -1.84 -13.17
CA ALA A 149 12.68 -2.49 -14.12
C ALA A 149 14.05 -1.76 -14.25
N GLY A 150 14.61 -1.34 -13.12
CA GLY A 150 15.89 -0.63 -13.04
C GLY A 150 15.83 0.90 -13.23
N HIS A 151 14.64 1.45 -13.45
CA HIS A 151 14.49 2.92 -13.63
C HIS A 151 14.35 3.68 -12.31
N LEU A 152 14.00 3.02 -11.21
CA LEU A 152 13.88 3.64 -9.90
C LEU A 152 15.08 3.29 -9.01
N LYS A 153 15.73 4.32 -8.46
CA LYS A 153 16.79 4.16 -7.44
C LYS A 153 16.21 4.46 -6.07
N GLY A 154 16.14 3.44 -5.21
CA GLY A 154 15.72 3.57 -3.82
C GLY A 154 16.80 4.13 -2.88
N GLY A 155 16.56 4.00 -1.57
CA GLY A 155 17.54 4.32 -0.52
C GLY A 155 17.79 5.80 -0.31
N ARG A 156 16.85 6.67 -0.65
CA ARG A 156 16.97 8.14 -0.51
C ARG A 156 15.71 8.76 0.09
N HIS A 157 15.92 9.83 0.83
CA HIS A 157 14.87 10.73 1.29
C HIS A 157 14.95 12.01 0.49
N LEU A 158 13.84 12.42 -0.09
CA LEU A 158 13.72 13.65 -0.89
C LEU A 158 12.77 14.60 -0.17
N GLN A 159 13.25 15.81 0.08
CA GLN A 159 12.40 16.90 0.55
C GLN A 159 12.27 17.89 -0.61
N TYR A 160 11.06 18.18 -1.00
CA TYR A 160 10.75 19.15 -2.04
C TYR A 160 10.57 20.54 -1.42
N HIS A 161 10.62 21.56 -2.26
CA HIS A 161 10.28 22.93 -1.84
C HIS A 161 8.82 23.01 -1.42
N ASP A 162 8.52 23.93 -0.51
CA ASP A 162 7.17 24.24 -0.10
C ASP A 162 6.27 24.49 -1.32
N ASP A 163 5.01 24.10 -1.22
CA ASP A 163 4.01 24.22 -2.30
C ASP A 163 4.31 23.42 -3.59
N THR A 164 5.27 22.49 -3.58
CA THR A 164 5.46 21.57 -4.70
C THR A 164 4.24 20.65 -4.84
N PRO A 165 3.50 20.71 -5.98
CA PRO A 165 2.32 19.87 -6.14
C PRO A 165 2.68 18.38 -6.15
N LEU A 166 1.90 17.56 -5.42
CA LEU A 166 2.07 16.09 -5.41
C LEU A 166 1.98 15.48 -6.82
N THR A 167 1.24 16.10 -7.73
CA THR A 167 1.13 15.71 -9.13
C THR A 167 2.47 15.69 -9.87
N ASN A 168 3.51 16.34 -9.35
CA ASN A 168 4.86 16.29 -9.93
C ASN A 168 5.58 14.97 -9.61
N LEU A 169 5.01 14.14 -8.73
CA LEU A 169 5.54 12.82 -8.41
C LEU A 169 5.04 11.73 -9.38
N TYR A 170 3.94 11.97 -10.08
CA TYR A 170 3.27 11.01 -10.99
C TYR A 170 3.76 11.10 -12.43
#